data_34858a389c9d358b3971204c2d258b26
#
_entry.id   34858a389c9d358b3971204c2d258b26
#
_cell.length_a   1.000
_cell.length_b   1.000
_cell.length_c   1.000
_cell.angle_alpha   90.00
_cell.angle_beta   90.00
_cell.angle_gamma   90.00
#
_symmetry.space_group_name_H-M   'P 1'
#
loop_
_entity.id
_entity.type
_entity.pdbx_description
1 polymer ?
#
loop_
_entity_poly.entity_id
_entity_poly.type
_entity_poly.pdbx_seq_one_letter_code
_entity_poly.pdbx_strand_id
1 'polypeptide(L)'
;KHHLQTVACLAHGLNFIYPPAHSKYVEAMTENGGFITDFGYLSAFDRKNFLSRNRIIAGLSQATVVIESGKKGGSLVTTDIASSYGREVFAVPGRVTDPYSIGCNELIHSGKANILLSAQDLINTLGWHNTPQKEVQQELFPTYTPEEVPVIEQLKKETI
;
A
#
# COMPACT_ATOMS: atom_id res chain seq x y z
N LYS A 1 -12.31 -13.27 3.82
CA LYS A 1 -12.96 -13.46 5.13
C LYS A 1 -13.13 -12.14 5.91
N HIS A 2 -12.32 -11.11 5.63
CA HIS A 2 -12.32 -9.85 6.36
C HIS A 2 -12.77 -8.65 5.51
N HIS A 3 -13.25 -8.88 4.29
CA HIS A 3 -13.72 -7.86 3.34
C HIS A 3 -12.73 -6.71 3.09
N LEU A 4 -11.43 -7.00 3.25
CA LEU A 4 -10.38 -6.04 2.94
C LEU A 4 -10.20 -5.94 1.43
N GLN A 5 -10.06 -4.73 0.92
CA GLN A 5 -9.70 -4.50 -0.46
C GLN A 5 -8.33 -5.11 -0.75
N THR A 6 -8.23 -5.82 -1.88
CA THR A 6 -6.97 -6.47 -2.27
C THR A 6 -6.63 -6.09 -3.71
N VAL A 7 -5.47 -5.48 -3.89
CA VAL A 7 -4.93 -5.13 -5.21
C VAL A 7 -3.72 -6.00 -5.49
N ALA A 8 -3.78 -6.77 -6.59
CA ALA A 8 -2.64 -7.54 -7.04
C ALA A 8 -1.77 -6.71 -7.99
N CYS A 9 -0.50 -6.62 -7.67
CA CYS A 9 0.49 -6.02 -8.55
C CYS A 9 1.15 -7.13 -9.38
N LEU A 10 0.93 -7.12 -10.71
CA LEU A 10 1.40 -8.17 -11.61
C LEU A 10 2.79 -7.84 -12.16
N ALA A 11 3.56 -8.90 -12.46
CA ALA A 11 4.87 -8.83 -13.10
C ALA A 11 4.82 -9.19 -14.60
N HIS A 12 3.64 -9.01 -15.21
CA HIS A 12 3.33 -9.35 -16.60
C HIS A 12 2.12 -8.54 -17.07
N GLY A 13 1.80 -8.62 -18.35
CA GLY A 13 0.61 -7.98 -18.92
C GLY A 13 -0.70 -8.61 -18.41
N LEU A 14 -1.82 -7.93 -18.64
CA LEU A 14 -3.15 -8.36 -18.17
C LEU A 14 -3.78 -9.48 -19.01
N ASN A 15 -3.10 -9.96 -20.06
CA ASN A 15 -3.61 -10.97 -20.98
C ASN A 15 -3.58 -12.41 -20.42
N PHE A 16 -2.93 -12.64 -19.29
CA PHE A 16 -2.89 -13.96 -18.63
C PHE A 16 -2.66 -13.83 -17.12
N ILE A 17 -2.86 -14.92 -16.39
CA ILE A 17 -2.61 -14.99 -14.94
C ILE A 17 -1.46 -15.95 -14.66
N TYR A 18 -0.51 -15.50 -13.86
CA TYR A 18 0.61 -16.30 -13.39
C TYR A 18 0.72 -16.27 -11.85
N PRO A 19 0.89 -17.41 -11.18
CA PRO A 19 0.80 -18.76 -11.75
C PRO A 19 -0.65 -19.13 -12.11
N PRO A 20 -0.86 -20.04 -13.09
CA PRO A 20 -2.22 -20.39 -13.57
C PRO A 20 -3.17 -20.89 -12.46
N ALA A 21 -2.61 -21.52 -11.41
CA ALA A 21 -3.38 -21.98 -10.24
C ALA A 21 -4.11 -20.86 -9.50
N HIS A 22 -3.71 -19.59 -9.69
CA HIS A 22 -4.32 -18.41 -9.07
C HIS A 22 -5.51 -17.87 -9.86
N SER A 23 -5.82 -18.38 -11.05
CA SER A 23 -6.96 -17.93 -11.86
C SER A 23 -8.30 -18.02 -11.10
N LYS A 24 -8.43 -18.97 -10.18
CA LYS A 24 -9.62 -19.13 -9.32
C LYS A 24 -9.88 -17.97 -8.35
N TYR A 25 -8.91 -17.09 -8.15
CA TYR A 25 -9.06 -15.93 -7.25
C TYR A 25 -9.37 -14.62 -7.98
N VAL A 26 -9.33 -14.62 -9.33
CA VAL A 26 -9.46 -13.41 -10.15
C VAL A 26 -10.81 -12.74 -9.91
N GLU A 27 -11.89 -13.49 -9.99
CA GLU A 27 -13.26 -12.98 -9.80
C GLU A 27 -13.40 -12.32 -8.43
N ALA A 28 -13.08 -13.04 -7.36
CA ALA A 28 -13.17 -12.54 -6.00
C ALA A 28 -12.27 -11.31 -5.74
N MET A 29 -11.16 -11.18 -6.45
CA MET A 29 -10.29 -10.02 -6.35
C MET A 29 -10.84 -8.81 -7.10
N THR A 30 -11.50 -9.01 -8.24
CA THR A 30 -12.12 -7.92 -9.00
C THR A 30 -13.38 -7.36 -8.33
N GLU A 31 -14.09 -8.15 -7.54
CA GLU A 31 -15.26 -7.69 -6.79
C GLU A 31 -14.91 -6.66 -5.70
N ASN A 32 -13.75 -6.79 -5.05
CA ASN A 32 -13.35 -5.92 -3.93
C ASN A 32 -11.86 -5.54 -4.00
N GLY A 33 -11.42 -5.10 -5.18
CA GLY A 33 -10.02 -4.73 -5.42
C GLY A 33 -9.73 -4.68 -6.90
N GLY A 34 -8.61 -5.29 -7.32
CA GLY A 34 -8.25 -5.32 -8.75
C GLY A 34 -6.81 -5.72 -9.01
N PHE A 35 -6.38 -5.42 -10.21
CA PHE A 35 -5.05 -5.74 -10.72
C PHE A 35 -4.37 -4.49 -11.26
N ILE A 36 -3.10 -4.31 -10.95
CA ILE A 36 -2.27 -3.25 -11.53
C ILE A 36 -0.99 -3.85 -12.12
N THR A 37 -0.51 -3.26 -13.20
CA THR A 37 0.75 -3.60 -13.83
C THR A 37 1.29 -2.41 -14.61
N ASP A 38 2.61 -2.31 -14.73
CA ASP A 38 3.30 -1.37 -15.61
C ASP A 38 3.82 -2.04 -16.91
N PHE A 39 3.50 -3.33 -17.07
CA PHE A 39 3.85 -4.08 -18.28
C PHE A 39 2.73 -3.97 -19.32
N GLY A 40 3.11 -3.83 -20.59
CA GLY A 40 2.15 -3.80 -21.69
C GLY A 40 1.25 -5.04 -21.72
N TYR A 41 0.03 -4.89 -22.24
CA TYR A 41 -0.99 -5.96 -22.23
C TYR A 41 -0.47 -7.32 -22.74
N LEU A 42 0.31 -7.32 -23.82
CA LEU A 42 0.87 -8.53 -24.42
C LEU A 42 2.29 -8.88 -23.93
N SER A 43 2.77 -8.23 -22.86
CA SER A 43 4.12 -8.52 -22.33
C SER A 43 4.24 -9.97 -21.91
N ALA A 44 5.25 -10.64 -22.44
CA ALA A 44 5.55 -12.03 -22.11
C ALA A 44 6.03 -12.17 -20.66
N PHE A 45 5.92 -13.38 -20.13
CA PHE A 45 6.47 -13.72 -18.83
C PHE A 45 8.00 -13.61 -18.83
N ASP A 46 8.55 -12.84 -17.90
CA ASP A 46 9.98 -12.78 -17.58
C ASP A 46 10.17 -12.74 -16.08
N ARG A 47 11.06 -13.58 -15.56
CA ARG A 47 11.40 -13.62 -14.13
C ARG A 47 11.98 -12.30 -13.62
N LYS A 48 12.67 -11.54 -14.46
CA LYS A 48 13.23 -10.23 -14.11
C LYS A 48 12.13 -9.20 -13.77
N ASN A 49 10.97 -9.34 -14.39
CA ASN A 49 9.82 -8.46 -14.14
C ASN A 49 9.34 -8.49 -12.69
N PHE A 50 9.54 -9.60 -11.97
CA PHE A 50 9.17 -9.69 -10.55
C PHE A 50 9.96 -8.72 -9.69
N LEU A 51 11.25 -8.56 -9.95
CA LEU A 51 12.07 -7.58 -9.24
C LEU A 51 11.69 -6.14 -9.63
N SER A 52 11.49 -5.89 -10.91
CA SER A 52 11.06 -4.57 -11.42
C SER A 52 9.70 -4.15 -10.85
N ARG A 53 8.74 -5.09 -10.77
CA ARG A 53 7.41 -4.87 -10.22
C ARG A 53 7.44 -4.50 -8.73
N ASN A 54 8.40 -5.02 -7.95
CA ASN A 54 8.45 -4.82 -6.50
C ASN A 54 8.52 -3.34 -6.11
N ARG A 55 9.05 -2.47 -6.98
CA ARG A 55 9.02 -1.00 -6.77
C ARG A 55 7.61 -0.44 -6.68
N ILE A 56 6.66 -1.03 -7.42
CA ILE A 56 5.26 -0.59 -7.41
C ILE A 56 4.62 -1.00 -6.09
N ILE A 57 4.85 -2.23 -5.62
CA ILE A 57 4.37 -2.71 -4.32
C ILE A 57 4.88 -1.78 -3.21
N ALA A 58 6.19 -1.56 -3.17
CA ALA A 58 6.81 -0.72 -2.16
C ALA A 58 6.34 0.75 -2.22
N GLY A 59 6.21 1.31 -3.42
CA GLY A 59 5.87 2.72 -3.63
C GLY A 59 4.40 3.05 -3.32
N LEU A 60 3.47 2.16 -3.65
CA LEU A 60 2.04 2.35 -3.41
C LEU A 60 1.61 2.05 -1.97
N SER A 61 2.43 1.32 -1.22
CA SER A 61 2.11 0.94 0.16
C SER A 61 2.65 1.96 1.15
N GLN A 62 1.91 2.23 2.23
CA GLN A 62 2.40 3.03 3.35
C GLN A 62 3.43 2.23 4.16
N ALA A 63 3.28 0.92 4.23
CA ALA A 63 4.20 0.02 4.89
C ALA A 63 4.37 -1.30 4.12
N THR A 64 5.54 -1.90 4.28
CA THR A 64 5.83 -3.25 3.79
C THR A 64 5.97 -4.19 4.98
N VAL A 65 5.17 -5.26 4.99
CA VAL A 65 5.21 -6.27 6.06
C VAL A 65 5.84 -7.56 5.51
N VAL A 66 6.94 -8.00 6.11
CA VAL A 66 7.59 -9.28 5.80
C VAL A 66 7.17 -10.32 6.83
N ILE A 67 6.40 -11.29 6.39
CA ILE A 67 5.91 -12.37 7.27
C ILE A 67 6.99 -13.45 7.45
N GLU A 68 7.67 -13.77 6.36
CA GLU A 68 8.70 -14.81 6.34
C GLU A 68 9.72 -14.51 5.24
N SER A 69 10.99 -14.69 5.53
CA SER A 69 12.07 -14.57 4.55
C SER A 69 13.31 -15.35 4.98
N GLY A 70 13.85 -16.12 4.06
CA GLY A 70 15.21 -16.64 4.22
C GLY A 70 16.26 -15.57 3.99
N LYS A 71 17.54 -15.92 4.17
CA LYS A 71 18.68 -14.99 4.06
C LYS A 71 18.81 -14.28 2.70
N LYS A 72 18.28 -14.86 1.63
CA LYS A 72 18.29 -14.31 0.26
C LYS A 72 16.90 -14.37 -0.35
N GLY A 73 15.92 -13.78 0.33
CA GLY A 73 14.52 -13.73 -0.15
C GLY A 73 14.27 -12.55 -1.07
N GLY A 74 13.38 -12.72 -2.06
CA GLY A 74 12.89 -11.61 -2.90
C GLY A 74 12.16 -10.51 -2.12
N SER A 75 11.58 -10.86 -0.97
CA SER A 75 10.97 -9.91 -0.03
C SER A 75 11.98 -8.89 0.51
N LEU A 76 13.25 -9.29 0.73
CA LEU A 76 14.32 -8.39 1.20
C LEU A 76 14.61 -7.28 0.17
N VAL A 77 14.54 -7.60 -1.12
CA VAL A 77 14.68 -6.58 -2.19
C VAL A 77 13.53 -5.57 -2.10
N THR A 78 12.32 -6.03 -1.85
CA THR A 78 11.16 -5.13 -1.69
C THR A 78 11.32 -4.23 -0.47
N THR A 79 11.86 -4.74 0.64
CA THR A 79 12.10 -3.94 1.85
C THR A 79 13.18 -2.88 1.63
N ASP A 80 14.27 -3.20 0.93
CA ASP A 80 15.30 -2.21 0.60
C ASP A 80 14.72 -1.08 -0.29
N ILE A 81 13.87 -1.41 -1.27
CA ILE A 81 13.17 -0.43 -2.09
C ILE A 81 12.20 0.41 -1.23
N ALA A 82 11.41 -0.22 -0.37
CA ALA A 82 10.47 0.48 0.52
C ALA A 82 11.21 1.49 1.41
N SER A 83 12.31 1.07 2.03
CA SER A 83 13.16 1.95 2.84
C SER A 83 13.73 3.12 2.01
N SER A 84 14.14 2.88 0.76
CA SER A 84 14.63 3.94 -0.13
C SER A 84 13.55 4.98 -0.49
N TYR A 85 12.28 4.59 -0.41
CA TYR A 85 11.12 5.48 -0.62
C TYR A 85 10.62 6.12 0.68
N GLY A 86 11.31 5.92 1.80
CA GLY A 86 10.88 6.40 3.12
C GLY A 86 9.61 5.74 3.63
N ARG A 87 9.34 4.50 3.20
CA ARG A 87 8.19 3.72 3.66
C ARG A 87 8.57 2.88 4.87
N GLU A 88 7.62 2.70 5.77
CA GLU A 88 7.81 1.86 6.94
C GLU A 88 7.97 0.38 6.55
N VAL A 89 8.87 -0.30 7.22
CA VAL A 89 9.09 -1.74 7.05
C VAL A 89 8.86 -2.44 8.38
N PHE A 90 8.11 -3.53 8.34
CA PHE A 90 7.84 -4.40 9.47
C PHE A 90 8.26 -5.82 9.15
N ALA A 91 8.72 -6.55 10.15
CA ALA A 91 9.04 -7.96 10.01
C ALA A 91 8.49 -8.76 11.19
N VAL A 92 7.90 -9.91 10.87
CA VAL A 92 7.45 -10.86 11.89
C VAL A 92 8.66 -11.68 12.34
N PRO A 93 8.99 -11.69 13.65
CA PRO A 93 10.10 -12.48 14.16
C PRO A 93 9.77 -13.96 14.12
N GLY A 94 10.79 -14.77 13.91
CA GLY A 94 10.65 -16.21 13.96
C GLY A 94 11.77 -16.88 14.78
N ARG A 95 11.79 -18.20 14.79
CA ARG A 95 12.80 -18.96 15.54
C ARG A 95 14.19 -18.69 14.97
N VAL A 96 15.18 -18.49 15.83
CA VAL A 96 16.58 -18.24 15.43
C VAL A 96 17.17 -19.36 14.59
N THR A 97 16.74 -20.60 14.85
CA THR A 97 17.20 -21.80 14.14
C THR A 97 16.44 -22.10 12.85
N ASP A 98 15.37 -21.33 12.56
CA ASP A 98 14.55 -21.54 11.37
C ASP A 98 15.15 -20.80 10.18
N PRO A 99 15.57 -21.50 9.10
CA PRO A 99 16.17 -20.88 7.91
C PRO A 99 15.24 -19.91 7.18
N TYR A 100 13.93 -20.05 7.32
CA TYR A 100 12.95 -19.16 6.70
C TYR A 100 12.66 -17.91 7.52
N SER A 101 13.08 -17.86 8.76
CA SER A 101 12.95 -16.70 9.64
C SER A 101 14.20 -15.81 9.69
N ILE A 102 15.33 -16.30 9.17
CA ILE A 102 16.62 -15.59 9.24
C ILE A 102 16.52 -14.18 8.67
N GLY A 103 15.90 -14.01 7.50
CA GLY A 103 15.79 -12.70 6.85
C GLY A 103 14.98 -11.69 7.67
N CYS A 104 13.85 -12.11 8.25
CA CYS A 104 13.06 -11.27 9.14
C CYS A 104 13.85 -10.88 10.40
N ASN A 105 14.51 -11.84 11.03
CA ASN A 105 15.32 -11.59 12.23
C ASN A 105 16.51 -10.66 11.93
N GLU A 106 17.17 -10.81 10.79
CA GLU A 106 18.26 -9.92 10.34
C GLU A 106 17.76 -8.49 10.06
N LEU A 107 16.56 -8.32 9.45
CA LEU A 107 15.95 -7.00 9.24
C LEU A 107 15.68 -6.29 10.58
N ILE A 108 15.13 -7.01 11.55
CA ILE A 108 14.84 -6.48 12.89
C ILE A 108 16.15 -6.15 13.61
N HIS A 109 17.12 -7.08 13.63
CA HIS A 109 18.39 -6.91 14.32
C HIS A 109 19.19 -5.72 13.78
N SER A 110 19.17 -5.50 12.45
CA SER A 110 19.88 -4.40 11.82
C SER A 110 19.13 -3.05 11.88
N GLY A 111 17.95 -2.99 12.49
CA GLY A 111 17.12 -1.78 12.54
C GLY A 111 16.52 -1.37 11.19
N LYS A 112 16.50 -2.27 10.20
CA LYS A 112 15.88 -2.03 8.89
C LYS A 112 14.37 -2.28 8.88
N ALA A 113 13.85 -2.97 9.88
CA ALA A 113 12.43 -3.22 10.05
C ALA A 113 12.02 -3.11 11.52
N ASN A 114 10.84 -2.57 11.75
CA ASN A 114 10.16 -2.62 13.04
C ASN A 114 9.68 -4.05 13.29
N ILE A 115 9.78 -4.53 14.52
CA ILE A 115 9.22 -5.82 14.90
C ILE A 115 7.69 -5.77 14.85
N LEU A 116 7.07 -6.79 14.26
CA LEU A 116 5.61 -6.92 14.18
C LEU A 116 5.18 -8.14 15.01
N LEU A 117 4.61 -7.90 16.17
CA LEU A 117 4.05 -8.94 17.04
C LEU A 117 2.54 -9.02 16.92
N SER A 118 1.90 -7.91 16.56
CA SER A 118 0.45 -7.81 16.42
C SER A 118 0.04 -6.76 15.38
N ALA A 119 -1.21 -6.80 14.93
CA ALA A 119 -1.77 -5.77 14.06
C ALA A 119 -1.80 -4.39 14.76
N GLN A 120 -1.85 -4.37 16.09
CA GLN A 120 -1.87 -3.12 16.86
C GLN A 120 -0.55 -2.37 16.74
N ASP A 121 0.58 -3.07 16.63
CA ASP A 121 1.89 -2.44 16.43
C ASP A 121 1.92 -1.65 15.11
N LEU A 122 1.34 -2.22 14.06
CA LEU A 122 1.22 -1.55 12.77
C LEU A 122 0.32 -0.30 12.87
N ILE A 123 -0.86 -0.44 13.49
CA ILE A 123 -1.83 0.66 13.66
C ILE A 123 -1.19 1.80 14.45
N ASN A 124 -0.51 1.50 15.54
CA ASN A 124 0.12 2.49 16.39
C ASN A 124 1.25 3.23 15.67
N THR A 125 2.14 2.49 14.98
CA THR A 125 3.28 3.08 14.27
C THR A 125 2.85 3.94 13.10
N LEU A 126 1.81 3.51 12.36
CA LEU A 126 1.30 4.25 11.19
C LEU A 126 0.27 5.33 11.57
N GLY A 127 -0.08 5.46 12.85
CA GLY A 127 -1.08 6.42 13.28
C GLY A 127 -2.49 6.14 12.80
N TRP A 128 -2.81 4.89 12.44
CA TRP A 128 -4.13 4.48 11.95
C TRP A 128 -5.13 4.31 13.11
N HIS A 129 -5.22 5.30 13.94
CA HIS A 129 -6.24 5.31 14.99
C HIS A 129 -7.59 5.66 14.37
N ASN A 130 -8.61 4.86 14.66
CA ASN A 130 -10.01 5.19 14.40
C ASN A 130 -10.47 6.33 15.33
N THR A 131 -9.81 7.45 15.28
CA THR A 131 -10.44 8.68 15.73
C THR A 131 -11.34 9.10 14.58
N PRO A 132 -12.66 9.19 14.76
CA PRO A 132 -13.48 9.90 13.79
C PRO A 132 -12.93 11.32 13.81
N GLN A 133 -12.06 11.65 12.87
CA GLN A 133 -11.84 13.05 12.54
C GLN A 133 -13.22 13.51 12.08
N LYS A 134 -13.93 14.22 12.97
CA LYS A 134 -14.83 15.23 12.49
C LYS A 134 -13.95 16.12 11.63
N GLU A 135 -13.98 15.86 10.34
CA GLU A 135 -13.59 16.88 9.39
C GLU A 135 -14.49 18.06 9.73
N VAL A 136 -13.96 18.96 10.56
CA VAL A 136 -14.47 20.32 10.61
C VAL A 136 -14.07 20.83 9.23
N GLN A 137 -14.98 20.62 8.29
CA GLN A 137 -14.90 21.28 7.00
C GLN A 137 -14.85 22.77 7.36
N GLN A 138 -13.65 23.34 7.34
CA GLN A 138 -13.52 24.78 7.42
C GLN A 138 -14.35 25.27 6.26
N GLU A 139 -15.40 26.04 6.58
CA GLU A 139 -16.21 26.68 5.56
C GLU A 139 -15.25 27.49 4.69
N LEU A 140 -14.93 26.95 3.51
CA LEU A 140 -14.05 27.58 2.52
C LEU A 140 -14.66 28.89 1.97
N PHE A 141 -15.90 29.16 2.34
CA PHE A 141 -16.63 30.35 1.96
C PHE A 141 -17.03 31.11 3.22
N PRO A 142 -16.73 32.39 3.32
CA PRO A 142 -17.15 33.20 4.44
C PRO A 142 -18.70 33.20 4.51
N THR A 143 -19.20 32.91 5.71
CA THR A 143 -20.63 33.07 5.98
C THR A 143 -20.92 34.56 5.98
N TYR A 144 -21.58 35.04 4.95
CA TYR A 144 -21.89 36.45 4.80
C TYR A 144 -22.96 36.86 5.78
N THR A 145 -22.81 38.04 6.36
CA THR A 145 -23.86 38.64 7.19
C THR A 145 -25.08 39.00 6.34
N PRO A 146 -26.29 39.10 6.93
CA PRO A 146 -27.47 39.48 6.20
C PRO A 146 -27.37 40.83 5.44
N GLU A 147 -26.47 41.68 5.86
CA GLU A 147 -26.20 43.00 5.24
C GLU A 147 -25.23 42.86 4.04
N GLU A 148 -24.37 41.85 4.02
CA GLU A 148 -23.41 41.62 2.94
C GLU A 148 -24.00 40.81 1.76
N VAL A 149 -25.01 39.99 2.01
CA VAL A 149 -25.65 39.15 1.00
C VAL A 149 -26.13 39.94 -0.23
N PRO A 150 -26.84 41.08 -0.10
CA PRO A 150 -27.32 41.84 -1.27
C PRO A 150 -26.15 42.37 -2.12
N VAL A 151 -25.07 42.80 -1.50
CA VAL A 151 -23.89 43.34 -2.20
C VAL A 151 -23.20 42.26 -3.01
N ILE A 152 -23.09 41.07 -2.44
CA ILE A 152 -22.44 39.92 -3.09
C ILE A 152 -23.30 39.39 -4.24
N GLU A 153 -24.60 39.36 -4.10
CA GLU A 153 -25.50 38.98 -5.19
C GLU A 153 -25.42 39.96 -6.37
N GLN A 154 -25.20 41.22 -6.10
CA GLN A 154 -25.00 42.21 -7.14
C GLN A 154 -23.68 42.06 -7.87
N LEU A 155 -22.59 41.82 -7.12
CA LEU A 155 -21.25 41.53 -7.68
C LEU A 155 -21.24 40.27 -8.54
N LYS A 156 -21.97 39.24 -8.15
CA LYS A 156 -22.08 37.99 -8.95
C LYS A 156 -22.83 38.18 -10.26
N LYS A 157 -23.71 39.17 -10.36
CA LYS A 157 -24.47 39.51 -11.61
C LYS A 157 -23.67 40.34 -12.60
N GLU A 158 -22.64 41.05 -12.13
CA GLU A 158 -21.78 41.91 -12.96
C GLU A 158 -20.53 41.21 -13.49
N THR A 159 -20.28 39.97 -13.05
CA THR A 159 -19.16 39.18 -13.54
C THR A 159 -19.65 38.16 -14.57
N ILE A 160 -19.85 38.65 -15.83
CA ILE A 160 -19.97 37.84 -17.04
C ILE A 160 -18.83 38.21 -17.97
#